data_d25cbbf5949de80dcdbeb803fcfcdd73
#
_entry.id   d25cbbf5949de80dcdbeb803fcfcdd73
#
_cell.length_a   1.000
_cell.length_b   1.000
_cell.length_c   1.000
_cell.angle_alpha   90.00
_cell.angle_beta   90.00
_cell.angle_gamma   90.00
#
_symmetry.space_group_name_H-M   'P 1'
#
loop_
_entity.id
_entity.type
_entity.pdbx_description
1 polymer ?
#
loop_
_entity_poly.entity_id
_entity_poly.type
_entity_poly.pdbx_seq_one_letter_code
_entity_poly.pdbx_strand_id
1 'polypeptide(L)'
;MLLDPEDWSLAQCAPEVLESLPPELVDHTDGETHRSTLELRSDPHPDAGSLCDQLMSLRHGLAAAVTARGMRAGAAGLHGCTTWADTKVTESPRYDIVHDSMRVLARREPTFGLHLHVGVTDREEAVRLSNRLRAHLPILLALSANSPFWQGRDTGMRSARTPLFQGFPRVGVPRAFADYRDWVEAVDVLVRCGAVPEPSFLWWDVRLQPRFGTVEVRVLDAQTEVADTMALVALFQSVSRLELLEGHTSERLLDSPEALAENRFLAARDGMDAALLDPAGGRLVPARDVLAELMEACAPHAEALGCAAELALVDELARSSGADRQLSLAREGGPSAAMAGLARAFLAPPPSELAPAPSKPEASRPASRPPAAA
;
A
#
# COMPACT_ATOMS: atom_id res chain seq x y z
N MET A 1 1.40 -1.20 12.63
CA MET A 1 1.33 -0.48 13.93
C MET A 1 1.53 -1.46 15.06
N LEU A 2 2.13 -0.99 16.16
CA LEU A 2 2.28 -1.72 17.41
C LEU A 2 1.20 -1.25 18.39
N LEU A 3 0.49 -2.19 19.01
CA LEU A 3 -0.68 -1.93 19.83
C LEU A 3 -0.50 -2.52 21.25
N ASP A 4 -0.84 -1.74 22.26
CA ASP A 4 -0.95 -2.23 23.63
C ASP A 4 -2.27 -3.02 23.79
N PRO A 5 -2.26 -4.28 24.23
CA PRO A 5 -3.47 -5.08 24.34
C PRO A 5 -4.39 -4.68 25.50
N GLU A 6 -3.95 -3.82 26.43
CA GLU A 6 -4.76 -3.38 27.55
C GLU A 6 -5.80 -2.31 27.14
N ASP A 7 -5.37 -1.36 26.32
CA ASP A 7 -6.21 -0.22 25.91
C ASP A 7 -6.26 0.03 24.41
N TRP A 8 -5.52 -0.76 23.62
CA TRP A 8 -5.37 -0.66 22.16
C TRP A 8 -4.73 0.64 21.68
N SER A 9 -4.01 1.34 22.55
CA SER A 9 -3.21 2.50 22.18
C SER A 9 -1.96 2.09 21.38
N LEU A 10 -1.30 3.09 20.74
CA LEU A 10 -0.03 2.86 20.03
C LEU A 10 1.12 2.63 21.00
N ALA A 11 1.70 1.45 21.00
CA ALA A 11 2.90 1.10 21.75
C ALA A 11 4.16 1.72 21.11
N GLN A 12 4.93 2.51 21.86
CA GLN A 12 6.09 3.25 21.38
C GLN A 12 7.39 2.43 21.51
N CYS A 13 7.41 1.19 21.00
CA CYS A 13 8.46 0.20 21.22
C CYS A 13 9.08 -0.40 19.95
N ALA A 14 8.96 0.28 18.79
CA ALA A 14 9.53 -0.21 17.52
C ALA A 14 11.06 -0.43 17.60
N PRO A 15 11.88 0.46 18.18
CA PRO A 15 13.32 0.21 18.31
C PRO A 15 13.62 -1.08 19.07
N GLU A 16 12.92 -1.31 20.17
CA GLU A 16 13.11 -2.48 21.02
C GLU A 16 12.64 -3.77 20.32
N VAL A 17 11.63 -3.72 19.46
CA VAL A 17 11.23 -4.83 18.61
C VAL A 17 12.31 -5.13 17.57
N LEU A 18 12.82 -4.10 16.87
CA LEU A 18 13.88 -4.23 15.86
C LEU A 18 15.15 -4.91 16.41
N GLU A 19 15.57 -4.54 17.63
CA GLU A 19 16.74 -5.14 18.30
C GLU A 19 16.57 -6.65 18.61
N SER A 20 15.34 -7.15 18.66
CA SER A 20 15.02 -8.54 19.02
C SER A 20 14.43 -9.35 17.87
N LEU A 21 14.45 -8.83 16.65
CA LEU A 21 13.96 -9.56 15.50
C LEU A 21 14.78 -10.83 15.25
N PRO A 22 14.13 -11.94 14.89
CA PRO A 22 14.83 -13.12 14.41
C PRO A 22 15.52 -12.82 13.06
N PRO A 23 16.65 -13.50 12.74
CA PRO A 23 17.49 -13.17 11.57
C PRO A 23 16.71 -13.08 10.25
N GLU A 24 15.69 -13.93 10.07
CA GLU A 24 14.85 -13.98 8.86
C GLU A 24 13.95 -12.75 8.66
N LEU A 25 13.79 -11.90 9.68
CA LEU A 25 13.01 -10.67 9.61
C LEU A 25 13.85 -9.40 9.51
N VAL A 26 15.14 -9.47 9.83
CA VAL A 26 16.00 -8.28 9.93
C VAL A 26 16.07 -7.51 8.62
N ASP A 27 16.24 -8.22 7.49
CA ASP A 27 16.34 -7.59 6.17
C ASP A 27 14.99 -7.15 5.60
N HIS A 28 13.88 -7.59 6.22
CA HIS A 28 12.51 -7.35 5.79
C HIS A 28 11.74 -6.37 6.69
N THR A 29 12.36 -5.86 7.76
CA THR A 29 11.66 -5.01 8.73
C THR A 29 12.49 -3.79 9.07
N ASP A 30 11.92 -2.60 8.82
CA ASP A 30 12.52 -1.33 9.21
C ASP A 30 11.63 -0.55 10.18
N GLY A 31 12.27 0.39 10.91
CA GLY A 31 11.56 1.44 11.63
C GLY A 31 11.04 2.53 10.69
N GLU A 32 10.03 3.24 11.14
CA GLU A 32 9.43 4.38 10.45
C GLU A 32 9.54 5.68 11.27
N THR A 33 8.94 6.77 10.77
CA THR A 33 8.99 8.11 11.39
C THR A 33 8.54 8.14 12.86
N HIS A 34 7.76 7.17 13.29
CA HIS A 34 7.25 7.07 14.67
C HIS A 34 7.63 5.74 15.32
N ARG A 35 7.91 5.78 16.62
CA ARG A 35 8.32 4.62 17.42
C ARG A 35 7.23 3.55 17.61
N SER A 36 6.03 3.78 17.11
CA SER A 36 4.92 2.82 17.09
C SER A 36 4.74 2.13 15.74
N THR A 37 5.64 2.38 14.78
CA THR A 37 5.50 1.96 13.39
C THR A 37 6.68 1.11 12.94
N LEU A 38 6.37 -0.01 12.30
CA LEU A 38 7.31 -0.86 11.59
C LEU A 38 6.85 -1.03 10.15
N GLU A 39 7.79 -0.99 9.21
CA GLU A 39 7.57 -1.31 7.81
C GLU A 39 8.01 -2.75 7.55
N LEU A 40 7.13 -3.55 6.91
CA LEU A 40 7.49 -4.86 6.36
C LEU A 40 7.69 -4.74 4.86
N ARG A 41 8.76 -5.34 4.34
CA ARG A 41 9.11 -5.37 2.91
C ARG A 41 9.25 -6.81 2.44
N SER A 42 8.57 -7.14 1.34
CA SER A 42 8.80 -8.41 0.64
C SER A 42 10.02 -8.31 -0.28
N ASP A 43 10.51 -9.46 -0.71
CA ASP A 43 11.36 -9.56 -1.89
C ASP A 43 10.55 -9.29 -3.17
N PRO A 44 11.22 -9.06 -4.30
CA PRO A 44 10.58 -9.14 -5.61
C PRO A 44 10.11 -10.56 -5.90
N HIS A 45 8.85 -10.73 -6.33
CA HIS A 45 8.27 -12.01 -6.65
C HIS A 45 7.86 -12.10 -8.13
N PRO A 46 7.98 -13.28 -8.74
CA PRO A 46 7.55 -13.51 -10.12
C PRO A 46 6.03 -13.63 -10.26
N ASP A 47 5.32 -13.96 -9.17
CA ASP A 47 3.88 -14.21 -9.14
C ASP A 47 3.25 -13.83 -7.79
N ALA A 48 1.92 -13.67 -7.80
CA ALA A 48 1.16 -13.27 -6.63
C ALA A 48 1.15 -14.32 -5.51
N GLY A 49 1.15 -15.62 -5.87
CA GLY A 49 1.12 -16.71 -4.89
C GLY A 49 2.38 -16.74 -4.00
N SER A 50 3.57 -16.68 -4.62
CA SER A 50 4.83 -16.64 -3.87
C SER A 50 4.97 -15.38 -3.00
N LEU A 51 4.42 -14.24 -3.45
CA LEU A 51 4.34 -13.01 -2.64
C LEU A 51 3.41 -13.22 -1.43
N CYS A 52 2.26 -13.87 -1.63
CA CYS A 52 1.31 -14.17 -0.55
C CYS A 52 1.97 -15.01 0.54
N ASP A 53 2.70 -16.07 0.17
CA ASP A 53 3.41 -16.96 1.10
C ASP A 53 4.44 -16.19 1.93
N GLN A 54 5.26 -15.36 1.27
CA GLN A 54 6.26 -14.56 1.99
C GLN A 54 5.58 -13.53 2.92
N LEU A 55 4.55 -12.83 2.46
CA LEU A 55 3.85 -11.84 3.27
C LEU A 55 3.22 -12.47 4.52
N MET A 56 2.61 -13.65 4.39
CA MET A 56 2.09 -14.40 5.53
C MET A 56 3.20 -14.81 6.49
N SER A 57 4.33 -15.31 6.00
CA SER A 57 5.50 -15.66 6.82
C SER A 57 6.04 -14.46 7.59
N LEU A 58 6.23 -13.32 6.91
CA LEU A 58 6.71 -12.07 7.52
C LEU A 58 5.75 -11.56 8.60
N ARG A 59 4.43 -11.59 8.35
CA ARG A 59 3.43 -11.17 9.34
C ARG A 59 3.40 -12.09 10.56
N HIS A 60 3.51 -13.42 10.39
CA HIS A 60 3.57 -14.37 11.49
C HIS A 60 4.82 -14.16 12.34
N GLY A 61 5.98 -14.04 11.70
CA GLY A 61 7.24 -13.77 12.39
C GLY A 61 7.21 -12.48 13.17
N LEU A 62 6.74 -11.37 12.54
CA LEU A 62 6.60 -10.09 13.22
C LEU A 62 5.62 -10.16 14.39
N ALA A 63 4.45 -10.77 14.20
CA ALA A 63 3.46 -10.90 15.27
C ALA A 63 3.98 -11.71 16.45
N ALA A 64 4.79 -12.75 16.20
CA ALA A 64 5.46 -13.52 17.26
C ALA A 64 6.46 -12.66 18.04
N ALA A 65 7.33 -11.90 17.34
CA ALA A 65 8.30 -11.00 17.96
C ALA A 65 7.63 -9.89 18.81
N VAL A 66 6.55 -9.31 18.30
CA VAL A 66 5.75 -8.28 19.00
C VAL A 66 5.03 -8.86 20.19
N THR A 67 4.45 -10.08 20.06
CA THR A 67 3.73 -10.77 21.13
C THR A 67 4.67 -11.18 22.28
N ALA A 68 5.91 -11.58 21.97
CA ALA A 68 6.91 -11.88 22.99
C ALA A 68 7.23 -10.68 23.91
N ARG A 69 6.91 -9.46 23.48
CA ARG A 69 7.01 -8.23 24.25
C ARG A 69 5.69 -7.78 24.89
N GLY A 70 4.67 -8.64 24.87
CA GLY A 70 3.34 -8.33 25.42
C GLY A 70 2.46 -7.45 24.54
N MET A 71 2.93 -7.04 23.36
CA MET A 71 2.20 -6.16 22.43
C MET A 71 1.46 -6.95 21.34
N ARG A 72 0.72 -6.25 20.48
CA ARG A 72 0.03 -6.80 19.32
C ARG A 72 0.42 -6.01 18.06
N ALA A 73 0.44 -6.71 16.93
CA ALA A 73 0.56 -6.10 15.61
C ALA A 73 -0.82 -5.84 15.00
N GLY A 74 -0.96 -4.76 14.25
CA GLY A 74 -2.17 -4.43 13.49
C GLY A 74 -1.80 -3.59 12.27
N ALA A 75 -2.70 -3.48 11.30
CA ALA A 75 -2.51 -2.65 10.12
C ALA A 75 -3.82 -1.96 9.69
N ALA A 76 -3.74 -0.68 9.41
CA ALA A 76 -4.78 0.19 8.86
C ALA A 76 -4.11 1.47 8.35
N GLY A 77 -4.83 2.36 7.67
CA GLY A 77 -4.25 3.63 7.20
C GLY A 77 -3.94 4.63 8.31
N LEU A 78 -4.71 4.58 9.41
CA LEU A 78 -4.52 5.38 10.63
C LEU A 78 -4.81 4.54 11.87
N HIS A 79 -4.27 4.96 13.02
CA HIS A 79 -4.76 4.53 14.31
C HIS A 79 -5.96 5.40 14.73
N GLY A 80 -7.12 4.77 14.93
CA GLY A 80 -8.38 5.49 15.09
C GLY A 80 -8.49 6.42 16.31
N CYS A 81 -7.76 6.14 17.39
CA CYS A 81 -7.90 6.84 18.68
C CYS A 81 -6.73 7.77 19.02
N THR A 82 -5.54 7.51 18.49
CA THR A 82 -4.31 8.25 18.86
C THR A 82 -4.41 9.72 18.50
N THR A 83 -3.92 10.57 19.40
CA THR A 83 -3.66 11.98 19.14
C THR A 83 -2.17 12.22 18.91
N TRP A 84 -1.81 13.36 18.32
CA TRP A 84 -0.41 13.71 18.10
C TRP A 84 0.41 13.84 19.40
N ALA A 85 -0.26 14.15 20.54
CA ALA A 85 0.38 14.23 21.84
C ALA A 85 0.85 12.87 22.38
N ASP A 86 0.24 11.78 21.89
CA ASP A 86 0.51 10.41 22.35
C ASP A 86 1.62 9.73 21.54
N THR A 87 2.15 10.41 20.51
CA THR A 87 3.13 9.84 19.60
C THR A 87 4.56 10.24 19.94
N LYS A 88 5.52 9.35 19.69
CA LYS A 88 6.94 9.62 19.77
C LYS A 88 7.58 9.39 18.41
N VAL A 89 8.35 10.38 17.95
CA VAL A 89 9.09 10.27 16.70
C VAL A 89 10.32 9.39 16.87
N THR A 90 10.70 8.71 15.80
CA THR A 90 11.94 7.94 15.74
C THR A 90 13.12 8.89 15.51
N GLU A 91 14.16 8.80 16.32
CA GLU A 91 15.38 9.55 16.15
C GLU A 91 16.28 8.87 15.09
N SER A 92 16.47 9.53 13.97
CA SER A 92 17.40 9.10 12.94
C SER A 92 17.77 10.25 12.00
N PRO A 93 18.97 10.27 11.38
CA PRO A 93 19.38 11.33 10.47
C PRO A 93 18.42 11.54 9.29
N ARG A 94 17.76 10.48 8.81
CA ARG A 94 16.76 10.56 7.73
C ARG A 94 15.49 11.28 8.20
N TYR A 95 14.99 10.93 9.39
CA TYR A 95 13.76 11.51 9.92
C TYR A 95 13.98 12.91 10.46
N ASP A 96 15.18 13.25 10.92
CA ASP A 96 15.54 14.61 11.30
C ASP A 96 15.36 15.58 10.12
N ILE A 97 15.72 15.18 8.90
CA ILE A 97 15.46 15.98 7.69
C ILE A 97 13.97 16.22 7.48
N VAL A 98 13.13 15.20 7.69
CA VAL A 98 11.66 15.33 7.60
C VAL A 98 11.13 16.27 8.68
N HIS A 99 11.58 16.08 9.93
CA HIS A 99 11.19 16.91 11.06
C HIS A 99 11.61 18.37 10.87
N ASP A 100 12.81 18.61 10.38
CA ASP A 100 13.31 19.96 10.12
C ASP A 100 12.54 20.64 8.98
N SER A 101 12.15 19.91 7.95
CA SER A 101 11.39 20.45 6.82
C SER A 101 9.95 20.76 7.18
N MET A 102 9.31 19.96 8.04
CA MET A 102 7.88 20.04 8.36
C MET A 102 7.58 20.62 9.73
N ARG A 103 8.61 20.80 10.58
CA ARG A 103 8.47 21.34 11.93
C ARG A 103 7.48 20.50 12.77
N VAL A 104 6.58 21.15 13.49
CA VAL A 104 5.59 20.46 14.34
C VAL A 104 4.66 19.53 13.57
N LEU A 105 4.42 19.77 12.28
CA LEU A 105 3.56 18.91 11.46
C LEU A 105 4.13 17.50 11.26
N ALA A 106 5.45 17.33 11.31
CA ALA A 106 6.08 16.02 11.24
C ALA A 106 5.83 15.15 12.49
N ARG A 107 5.37 15.76 13.58
CA ARG A 107 5.07 15.08 14.86
C ARG A 107 3.60 14.69 15.03
N ARG A 108 2.82 14.85 13.95
CA ARG A 108 1.43 14.41 13.95
C ARG A 108 1.36 12.88 14.04
N GLU A 109 0.14 12.37 14.15
CA GLU A 109 -0.14 10.95 14.20
C GLU A 109 0.51 10.22 13.01
N PRO A 110 1.06 9.00 13.20
CA PRO A 110 1.60 8.23 12.12
C PRO A 110 0.52 7.85 11.10
N THR A 111 0.88 7.88 9.84
CA THR A 111 0.05 7.37 8.74
C THR A 111 0.70 6.11 8.18
N PHE A 112 -0.12 5.09 7.87
CA PHE A 112 0.37 3.81 7.41
C PHE A 112 -0.14 3.55 5.98
N GLY A 113 0.78 3.33 5.06
CA GLY A 113 0.48 3.07 3.65
C GLY A 113 0.86 1.67 3.23
N LEU A 114 0.22 1.20 2.16
CA LEU A 114 0.67 0.07 1.37
C LEU A 114 1.32 0.61 0.10
N HIS A 115 2.54 0.17 -0.18
CA HIS A 115 3.27 0.51 -1.39
C HIS A 115 3.37 -0.73 -2.27
N LEU A 116 2.96 -0.60 -3.54
CA LEU A 116 3.04 -1.68 -4.51
C LEU A 116 3.99 -1.28 -5.63
N HIS A 117 4.89 -2.19 -5.99
CA HIS A 117 5.86 -2.01 -7.07
C HIS A 117 5.61 -3.01 -8.19
N VAL A 118 5.65 -2.54 -9.43
CA VAL A 118 5.69 -3.38 -10.62
C VAL A 118 6.98 -3.12 -11.40
N GLY A 119 7.68 -4.20 -11.78
CA GLY A 119 8.92 -4.12 -12.56
C GLY A 119 8.65 -3.65 -14.00
N VAL A 120 9.39 -2.63 -14.46
CA VAL A 120 9.36 -2.13 -15.82
C VAL A 120 10.80 -1.87 -16.27
N THR A 121 11.28 -2.64 -17.25
CA THR A 121 12.68 -2.61 -17.64
C THR A 121 13.05 -1.41 -18.51
N ASP A 122 12.13 -0.93 -19.33
CA ASP A 122 12.33 0.24 -20.18
C ASP A 122 11.89 1.52 -19.46
N ARG A 123 12.74 2.55 -19.50
CA ARG A 123 12.54 3.81 -18.78
C ARG A 123 11.40 4.65 -19.36
N GLU A 124 11.24 4.64 -20.69
CA GLU A 124 10.17 5.36 -21.37
C GLU A 124 8.81 4.68 -21.13
N GLU A 125 8.80 3.33 -21.11
CA GLU A 125 7.62 2.58 -20.70
C GLU A 125 7.25 2.83 -19.24
N ALA A 126 8.22 2.96 -18.34
CA ALA A 126 7.97 3.29 -16.95
C ALA A 126 7.33 4.69 -16.80
N VAL A 127 7.79 5.70 -17.56
CA VAL A 127 7.15 7.03 -17.58
C VAL A 127 5.74 6.95 -18.15
N ARG A 128 5.55 6.25 -19.27
CA ARG A 128 4.23 6.03 -19.87
C ARG A 128 3.27 5.37 -18.89
N LEU A 129 3.70 4.30 -18.23
CA LEU A 129 2.90 3.61 -17.22
C LEU A 129 2.58 4.52 -16.04
N SER A 130 3.55 5.24 -15.50
CA SER A 130 3.34 6.18 -14.39
C SER A 130 2.30 7.26 -14.75
N ASN A 131 2.36 7.81 -15.98
CA ASN A 131 1.38 8.78 -16.46
C ASN A 131 -0.03 8.17 -16.50
N ARG A 132 -0.18 6.95 -16.99
CA ARG A 132 -1.49 6.29 -17.15
C ARG A 132 -2.07 5.83 -15.83
N LEU A 133 -1.25 5.33 -14.91
CA LEU A 133 -1.66 4.91 -13.58
C LEU A 133 -2.30 6.02 -12.74
N ARG A 134 -2.06 7.31 -13.05
CA ARG A 134 -2.71 8.45 -12.38
C ARG A 134 -4.24 8.36 -12.42
N ALA A 135 -4.80 7.84 -13.51
CA ALA A 135 -6.25 7.68 -13.67
C ALA A 135 -6.83 6.53 -12.83
N HIS A 136 -6.02 5.55 -12.46
CA HIS A 136 -6.46 4.40 -11.65
C HIS A 136 -6.29 4.61 -10.16
N LEU A 137 -5.55 5.65 -9.73
CA LEU A 137 -5.35 5.96 -8.31
C LEU A 137 -6.65 6.10 -7.52
N PRO A 138 -7.74 6.72 -8.05
CA PRO A 138 -9.01 6.81 -7.31
C PRO A 138 -9.64 5.45 -7.01
N ILE A 139 -9.66 4.52 -7.97
CA ILE A 139 -10.22 3.17 -7.76
C ILE A 139 -9.36 2.37 -6.78
N LEU A 140 -8.04 2.41 -6.92
CA LEU A 140 -7.11 1.75 -6.00
C LEU A 140 -7.27 2.30 -4.57
N LEU A 141 -7.41 3.63 -4.42
CA LEU A 141 -7.66 4.27 -3.14
C LEU A 141 -9.01 3.88 -2.55
N ALA A 142 -10.07 3.90 -3.33
CA ALA A 142 -11.43 3.55 -2.89
C ALA A 142 -11.50 2.12 -2.36
N LEU A 143 -10.87 1.16 -3.05
CA LEU A 143 -10.76 -0.23 -2.62
C LEU A 143 -9.94 -0.39 -1.35
N SER A 144 -8.79 0.30 -1.28
CA SER A 144 -7.86 0.18 -0.16
C SER A 144 -8.25 0.98 1.07
N ALA A 145 -9.32 1.77 1.02
CA ALA A 145 -9.74 2.65 2.11
C ALA A 145 -9.89 1.88 3.43
N ASN A 146 -9.08 2.27 4.43
CA ASN A 146 -8.96 1.56 5.71
C ASN A 146 -8.59 2.51 6.85
N SER A 147 -9.14 3.74 6.87
CA SER A 147 -8.87 4.74 7.90
C SER A 147 -10.05 5.70 8.11
N PRO A 148 -11.22 5.20 8.60
CA PRO A 148 -12.40 6.04 8.77
C PRO A 148 -12.35 6.91 10.04
N PHE A 149 -11.48 6.59 10.98
CA PHE A 149 -11.38 7.28 12.27
C PHE A 149 -10.13 8.16 12.38
N TRP A 150 -10.28 9.27 13.09
CA TRP A 150 -9.18 10.16 13.46
C TRP A 150 -9.42 10.78 14.83
N GLN A 151 -8.44 10.65 15.74
CA GLN A 151 -8.47 11.19 17.10
C GLN A 151 -9.76 10.82 17.86
N GLY A 152 -10.15 9.54 17.78
CA GLY A 152 -11.31 9.01 18.48
C GLY A 152 -12.67 9.33 17.83
N ARG A 153 -12.70 9.91 16.62
CA ARG A 153 -13.93 10.34 15.96
C ARG A 153 -14.07 9.67 14.59
N ASP A 154 -15.31 9.33 14.24
CA ASP A 154 -15.68 9.05 12.87
C ASP A 154 -15.56 10.34 12.05
N THR A 155 -14.77 10.28 10.97
CA THR A 155 -14.49 11.43 10.11
C THR A 155 -15.54 11.62 9.02
N GLY A 156 -16.40 10.63 8.79
CA GLY A 156 -17.27 10.56 7.63
C GLY A 156 -16.52 10.21 6.31
N MET A 157 -15.20 9.97 6.38
CA MET A 157 -14.40 9.55 5.23
C MET A 157 -14.09 8.05 5.31
N ARG A 158 -13.79 7.42 4.16
CA ARG A 158 -13.31 6.04 4.10
C ARG A 158 -11.80 5.95 4.25
N SER A 159 -11.05 6.95 3.74
CA SER A 159 -9.62 7.12 3.97
C SER A 159 -9.33 8.55 4.48
N ALA A 160 -9.35 8.76 5.78
CA ALA A 160 -8.90 10.02 6.39
C ALA A 160 -7.36 10.19 6.27
N ARG A 161 -6.60 9.08 6.14
CA ARG A 161 -5.16 9.14 5.87
C ARG A 161 -4.83 10.01 4.67
N THR A 162 -5.57 9.88 3.57
CA THR A 162 -5.27 10.57 2.31
C THR A 162 -5.24 12.10 2.46
N PRO A 163 -6.28 12.79 2.95
CA PRO A 163 -6.22 14.24 3.16
C PRO A 163 -5.25 14.65 4.29
N LEU A 164 -5.06 13.81 5.31
CA LEU A 164 -4.10 14.10 6.37
C LEU A 164 -2.67 14.04 5.83
N PHE A 165 -2.34 13.06 5.00
CA PHE A 165 -1.04 12.96 4.35
C PHE A 165 -0.81 14.07 3.32
N GLN A 166 -1.86 14.67 2.77
CA GLN A 166 -1.75 15.84 1.87
C GLN A 166 -1.09 17.06 2.52
N GLY A 167 -1.04 17.12 3.86
CA GLY A 167 -0.28 18.14 4.58
C GLY A 167 1.24 18.03 4.42
N PHE A 168 1.75 16.90 3.93
CA PHE A 168 3.17 16.73 3.63
C PHE A 168 3.52 17.41 2.28
N PRO A 169 4.74 17.95 2.11
CA PRO A 169 5.17 18.51 0.84
C PRO A 169 5.39 17.40 -0.19
N ARG A 170 5.22 17.72 -1.46
CA ARG A 170 5.52 16.82 -2.60
C ARG A 170 4.74 15.50 -2.58
N VAL A 171 3.48 15.57 -2.16
CA VAL A 171 2.49 14.47 -2.18
C VAL A 171 1.42 14.71 -3.24
N GLY A 172 0.55 13.72 -3.46
CA GLY A 172 -0.57 13.78 -4.38
C GLY A 172 -0.23 13.26 -5.77
N VAL A 173 -1.15 13.46 -6.70
CA VAL A 173 -1.02 13.02 -8.08
C VAL A 173 0.05 13.84 -8.78
N PRO A 174 1.14 13.25 -9.32
CA PRO A 174 2.15 14.00 -10.04
C PRO A 174 1.58 14.54 -11.38
N ARG A 175 2.24 15.54 -11.96
CA ARG A 175 1.97 15.92 -13.34
C ARG A 175 2.33 14.79 -14.31
N ALA A 176 1.84 14.86 -15.54
CA ALA A 176 2.37 14.02 -16.60
C ALA A 176 3.79 14.46 -16.97
N PHE A 177 4.62 13.49 -17.36
CA PHE A 177 5.96 13.70 -17.88
C PHE A 177 5.99 13.31 -19.35
N ALA A 178 6.63 14.13 -20.19
CA ALA A 178 6.73 13.89 -21.62
C ALA A 178 7.56 12.63 -21.94
N ASP A 179 8.66 12.47 -21.23
CA ASP A 179 9.62 11.37 -21.37
C ASP A 179 10.44 11.20 -20.08
N TYR A 180 11.35 10.24 -20.07
CA TYR A 180 12.23 10.00 -18.91
C TYR A 180 13.15 11.19 -18.61
N ARG A 181 13.57 11.95 -19.61
CA ARG A 181 14.40 13.13 -19.44
C ARG A 181 13.63 14.24 -18.71
N ASP A 182 12.38 14.51 -19.10
CA ASP A 182 11.51 15.48 -18.42
C ASP A 182 11.28 15.09 -16.95
N TRP A 183 11.11 13.79 -16.66
CA TRP A 183 11.02 13.30 -15.29
C TRP A 183 12.32 13.56 -14.51
N VAL A 184 13.49 13.24 -15.11
CA VAL A 184 14.80 13.49 -14.48
C VAL A 184 14.99 14.99 -14.21
N GLU A 185 14.69 15.87 -15.15
CA GLU A 185 14.82 17.32 -14.98
C GLU A 185 13.94 17.85 -13.86
N ALA A 186 12.70 17.33 -13.74
CA ALA A 186 11.77 17.70 -12.68
C ALA A 186 12.23 17.28 -11.28
N VAL A 187 12.87 16.12 -11.17
CA VAL A 187 13.44 15.62 -9.89
C VAL A 187 14.76 16.31 -9.57
N ASP A 188 15.63 16.43 -10.56
CA ASP A 188 16.99 16.97 -10.41
C ASP A 188 17.00 18.44 -9.95
N VAL A 189 16.05 19.25 -10.41
CA VAL A 189 15.93 20.66 -9.96
C VAL A 189 15.74 20.75 -8.44
N LEU A 190 14.97 19.84 -7.84
CA LEU A 190 14.74 19.83 -6.39
C LEU A 190 15.99 19.40 -5.61
N VAL A 191 16.72 18.43 -6.14
CA VAL A 191 17.95 17.94 -5.52
C VAL A 191 19.08 18.98 -5.66
N ARG A 192 19.31 19.52 -6.87
CA ARG A 192 20.36 20.53 -7.13
C ARG A 192 20.14 21.84 -6.37
N CYS A 193 18.88 22.25 -6.20
CA CYS A 193 18.55 23.44 -5.42
C CYS A 193 18.56 23.19 -3.91
N GLY A 194 18.84 21.96 -3.46
CA GLY A 194 18.89 21.60 -2.04
C GLY A 194 17.53 21.56 -1.34
N ALA A 195 16.41 21.50 -2.12
CA ALA A 195 15.08 21.38 -1.55
C ALA A 195 14.82 20.00 -0.93
N VAL A 196 15.48 18.97 -1.47
CA VAL A 196 15.50 17.59 -0.95
C VAL A 196 16.88 17.00 -1.14
N PRO A 197 17.34 16.09 -0.26
CA PRO A 197 18.66 15.47 -0.40
C PRO A 197 18.70 14.41 -1.52
N GLU A 198 17.58 13.76 -1.79
CA GLU A 198 17.47 12.66 -2.76
C GLU A 198 16.03 12.48 -3.26
N PRO A 199 15.79 11.75 -4.38
CA PRO A 199 14.46 11.56 -4.96
C PRO A 199 13.46 10.82 -4.06
N SER A 200 13.90 10.05 -3.07
CA SER A 200 13.01 9.31 -2.16
C SER A 200 12.15 10.22 -1.26
N PHE A 201 12.48 11.53 -1.17
CA PHE A 201 11.67 12.54 -0.49
C PHE A 201 10.52 13.12 -1.35
N LEU A 202 10.30 12.59 -2.54
CA LEU A 202 9.12 12.86 -3.36
C LEU A 202 8.06 11.80 -3.03
N TRP A 203 7.00 12.20 -2.36
CA TRP A 203 5.96 11.29 -1.86
C TRP A 203 4.72 11.29 -2.76
N TRP A 204 4.90 11.42 -4.08
CA TRP A 204 3.82 11.33 -5.05
C TRP A 204 3.07 9.99 -4.94
N ASP A 205 1.78 10.01 -5.24
CA ASP A 205 0.90 8.82 -5.14
C ASP A 205 1.28 7.70 -6.14
N VAL A 206 1.90 8.08 -7.26
CA VAL A 206 2.59 7.17 -8.20
C VAL A 206 3.93 7.78 -8.59
N ARG A 207 4.99 6.98 -8.59
CA ARG A 207 6.34 7.45 -8.93
C ARG A 207 7.21 6.38 -9.55
N LEU A 208 8.20 6.82 -10.31
CA LEU A 208 9.28 5.94 -10.78
C LEU A 208 10.27 5.69 -9.64
N GLN A 209 10.75 4.46 -9.58
CA GLN A 209 11.83 4.03 -8.70
C GLN A 209 13.00 3.46 -9.53
N PRO A 210 13.83 4.34 -10.14
CA PRO A 210 14.89 3.90 -11.06
C PRO A 210 15.91 2.96 -10.42
N ARG A 211 16.13 3.07 -9.10
CA ARG A 211 17.03 2.19 -8.34
C ARG A 211 16.57 0.73 -8.39
N PHE A 212 15.26 0.50 -8.43
CA PHE A 212 14.66 -0.84 -8.43
C PHE A 212 14.16 -1.25 -9.82
N GLY A 213 14.13 -0.34 -10.79
CA GLY A 213 13.54 -0.59 -12.11
C GLY A 213 12.03 -0.80 -12.03
N THR A 214 11.33 -0.04 -11.17
CA THR A 214 9.91 -0.23 -10.91
C THR A 214 9.12 1.08 -11.04
N VAL A 215 7.80 0.93 -11.26
CA VAL A 215 6.80 1.98 -10.98
C VAL A 215 6.08 1.60 -9.69
N GLU A 216 5.98 2.56 -8.78
CA GLU A 216 5.44 2.42 -7.43
C GLU A 216 4.13 3.18 -7.30
N VAL A 217 3.09 2.55 -6.70
CA VAL A 217 1.86 3.22 -6.25
C VAL A 217 1.86 3.29 -4.72
N ARG A 218 1.54 4.46 -4.15
CA ARG A 218 1.65 4.80 -2.72
C ARG A 218 0.36 5.31 -2.09
N VAL A 219 -0.68 5.52 -2.90
CA VAL A 219 -1.94 6.13 -2.45
C VAL A 219 -2.72 5.24 -1.47
N LEU A 220 -2.43 3.94 -1.45
CA LEU A 220 -3.17 2.91 -0.74
C LEU A 220 -3.00 3.02 0.79
N ASP A 221 -4.09 2.86 1.55
CA ASP A 221 -4.02 2.61 2.98
C ASP A 221 -3.41 1.23 3.25
N ALA A 222 -2.70 1.08 4.36
CA ALA A 222 -2.23 -0.24 4.79
C ALA A 222 -3.42 -1.17 5.06
N GLN A 223 -3.34 -2.42 4.59
CA GLN A 223 -4.42 -3.39 4.66
C GLN A 223 -4.30 -4.26 5.89
N THR A 224 -5.43 -4.48 6.57
CA THR A 224 -5.52 -5.33 7.77
C THR A 224 -5.28 -6.78 7.43
N GLU A 225 -5.96 -7.30 6.41
CA GLU A 225 -5.89 -8.70 5.99
C GLU A 225 -4.96 -8.89 4.79
N VAL A 226 -4.31 -10.06 4.71
CA VAL A 226 -3.45 -10.39 3.57
C VAL A 226 -4.28 -10.55 2.29
N ALA A 227 -5.49 -11.09 2.38
CA ALA A 227 -6.38 -11.24 1.23
C ALA A 227 -6.66 -9.91 0.52
N ASP A 228 -6.91 -8.82 1.29
CA ASP A 228 -7.11 -7.48 0.74
C ASP A 228 -5.85 -6.98 0.02
N THR A 229 -4.67 -7.24 0.60
CA THR A 229 -3.39 -6.88 -0.02
C THR A 229 -3.21 -7.61 -1.34
N MET A 230 -3.55 -8.91 -1.40
CA MET A 230 -3.41 -9.72 -2.61
C MET A 230 -4.39 -9.31 -3.70
N ALA A 231 -5.63 -8.93 -3.34
CA ALA A 231 -6.59 -8.33 -4.26
C ALA A 231 -6.03 -7.07 -4.96
N LEU A 232 -5.44 -6.17 -4.16
CA LEU A 232 -4.83 -4.93 -4.65
C LEU A 232 -3.57 -5.19 -5.48
N VAL A 233 -2.74 -6.16 -5.12
CA VAL A 233 -1.57 -6.60 -5.90
C VAL A 233 -2.01 -7.11 -7.26
N ALA A 234 -2.98 -8.02 -7.32
CA ALA A 234 -3.48 -8.61 -8.56
C ALA A 234 -4.10 -7.55 -9.47
N LEU A 235 -4.91 -6.65 -8.91
CA LEU A 235 -5.49 -5.55 -9.68
C LEU A 235 -4.40 -4.62 -10.21
N PHE A 236 -3.44 -4.20 -9.37
CA PHE A 236 -2.39 -3.28 -9.77
C PHE A 236 -1.49 -3.83 -10.87
N GLN A 237 -1.06 -5.09 -10.78
CA GLN A 237 -0.23 -5.69 -11.85
C GLN A 237 -1.03 -5.91 -13.13
N SER A 238 -2.32 -6.28 -13.05
CA SER A 238 -3.18 -6.46 -14.21
C SER A 238 -3.46 -5.14 -14.93
N VAL A 239 -3.78 -4.07 -14.19
CA VAL A 239 -3.92 -2.71 -14.71
C VAL A 239 -2.62 -2.23 -15.35
N SER A 240 -1.48 -2.48 -14.70
CA SER A 240 -0.18 -2.07 -15.27
C SER A 240 0.08 -2.73 -16.61
N ARG A 241 -0.21 -4.03 -16.74
CA ARG A 241 -0.08 -4.75 -18.01
C ARG A 241 -1.10 -4.27 -19.05
N LEU A 242 -2.35 -4.04 -18.68
CA LEU A 242 -3.41 -3.49 -19.52
C LEU A 242 -2.97 -2.13 -20.12
N GLU A 243 -2.49 -1.21 -19.28
CA GLU A 243 -2.06 0.12 -19.72
C GLU A 243 -0.81 0.10 -20.59
N LEU A 244 0.14 -0.79 -20.33
CA LEU A 244 1.34 -0.92 -21.17
C LEU A 244 1.04 -1.50 -22.55
N LEU A 245 0.12 -2.47 -22.66
CA LEU A 245 -0.15 -3.16 -23.90
C LEU A 245 -1.25 -2.49 -24.75
N GLU A 246 -2.28 -1.94 -24.11
CA GLU A 246 -3.49 -1.49 -24.79
C GLU A 246 -3.75 0.02 -24.65
N GLY A 247 -3.23 0.65 -23.58
CA GLY A 247 -3.51 2.05 -23.33
C GLY A 247 -4.99 2.30 -23.08
N HIS A 248 -5.58 1.57 -22.13
CA HIS A 248 -7.01 1.51 -21.88
C HIS A 248 -7.63 2.84 -21.45
N THR A 249 -6.92 3.63 -20.63
CA THR A 249 -7.45 4.88 -20.08
C THR A 249 -7.59 5.97 -21.13
N SER A 250 -8.71 6.69 -21.09
CA SER A 250 -8.98 7.85 -21.93
C SER A 250 -7.94 8.96 -21.74
N GLU A 251 -7.35 9.46 -22.83
CA GLU A 251 -6.43 10.61 -22.82
C GLU A 251 -7.12 11.86 -22.22
N ARG A 252 -8.42 12.02 -22.41
CA ARG A 252 -9.17 13.15 -21.87
C ARG A 252 -9.21 13.18 -20.33
N LEU A 253 -9.19 12.01 -19.68
CA LEU A 253 -9.05 11.92 -18.22
C LEU A 253 -7.61 12.20 -17.80
N LEU A 254 -6.64 11.65 -18.52
CA LEU A 254 -5.20 11.84 -18.24
C LEU A 254 -4.77 13.31 -18.36
N ASP A 255 -5.37 14.05 -19.27
CA ASP A 255 -5.11 15.47 -19.53
C ASP A 255 -5.94 16.41 -18.63
N SER A 256 -6.68 15.89 -17.65
CA SER A 256 -7.52 16.67 -16.74
C SER A 256 -7.02 16.54 -15.28
N PRO A 257 -5.98 17.31 -14.88
CA PRO A 257 -5.43 17.24 -13.53
C PRO A 257 -6.46 17.56 -12.44
N GLU A 258 -7.44 18.44 -12.75
CA GLU A 258 -8.54 18.77 -11.84
C GLU A 258 -9.44 17.55 -11.61
N ALA A 259 -9.78 16.80 -12.66
CA ALA A 259 -10.59 15.59 -12.53
C ALA A 259 -9.83 14.49 -11.78
N LEU A 260 -8.53 14.33 -12.02
CA LEU A 260 -7.68 13.38 -11.31
C LEU A 260 -7.62 13.71 -9.80
N ALA A 261 -7.42 14.99 -9.46
CA ALA A 261 -7.35 15.45 -8.08
C ALA A 261 -8.70 15.31 -7.36
N GLU A 262 -9.81 15.70 -8.03
CA GLU A 262 -11.16 15.58 -7.48
C GLU A 262 -11.55 14.11 -7.29
N ASN A 263 -11.32 13.24 -8.28
CA ASN A 263 -11.60 11.81 -8.18
C ASN A 263 -10.83 11.16 -7.03
N ARG A 264 -9.57 11.56 -6.80
CA ARG A 264 -8.80 11.12 -5.66
C ARG A 264 -9.45 11.52 -4.33
N PHE A 265 -9.94 12.75 -4.23
CA PHE A 265 -10.64 13.23 -3.03
C PHE A 265 -11.97 12.50 -2.83
N LEU A 266 -12.80 12.35 -3.87
CA LEU A 266 -14.07 11.63 -3.81
C LEU A 266 -13.86 10.17 -3.37
N ALA A 267 -12.85 9.50 -3.91
CA ALA A 267 -12.49 8.14 -3.50
C ALA A 267 -12.07 8.05 -2.02
N ALA A 268 -11.28 9.02 -1.53
CA ALA A 268 -10.90 9.07 -0.10
C ALA A 268 -12.12 9.30 0.80
N ARG A 269 -13.07 10.14 0.36
CA ARG A 269 -14.25 10.49 1.13
C ARG A 269 -15.25 9.34 1.17
N ASP A 270 -15.63 8.81 0.01
CA ASP A 270 -16.80 7.93 -0.14
C ASP A 270 -16.41 6.46 -0.42
N GLY A 271 -15.12 6.14 -0.68
CA GLY A 271 -14.68 4.80 -1.05
C GLY A 271 -15.38 4.30 -2.32
N MET A 272 -15.86 3.06 -2.30
CA MET A 272 -16.57 2.47 -3.44
C MET A 272 -18.00 3.01 -3.67
N ASP A 273 -18.49 3.85 -2.77
CA ASP A 273 -19.76 4.57 -2.95
C ASP A 273 -19.55 5.94 -3.64
N ALA A 274 -18.32 6.29 -4.01
CA ALA A 274 -18.00 7.53 -4.73
C ALA A 274 -18.65 7.58 -6.11
N ALA A 275 -18.97 8.80 -6.54
CA ALA A 275 -19.29 9.12 -7.93
C ALA A 275 -18.12 9.92 -8.53
N LEU A 276 -17.41 9.33 -9.49
CA LEU A 276 -16.19 9.86 -10.07
C LEU A 276 -16.48 10.68 -11.34
N LEU A 277 -15.69 11.71 -11.59
CA LEU A 277 -15.79 12.52 -12.80
C LEU A 277 -15.31 11.70 -14.01
N ASP A 278 -16.14 11.68 -15.04
CA ASP A 278 -15.80 11.25 -16.40
C ASP A 278 -15.77 12.47 -17.32
N PRO A 279 -14.58 13.07 -17.56
CA PRO A 279 -14.48 14.25 -18.43
C PRO A 279 -14.82 13.96 -19.90
N ALA A 280 -14.69 12.71 -20.34
CA ALA A 280 -15.04 12.31 -21.71
C ALA A 280 -16.56 12.30 -21.92
N GLY A 281 -17.29 11.75 -20.94
CA GLY A 281 -18.76 11.72 -20.96
C GLY A 281 -19.43 12.99 -20.40
N GLY A 282 -18.66 13.88 -19.74
CA GLY A 282 -19.20 15.08 -19.09
C GLY A 282 -20.19 14.77 -17.95
N ARG A 283 -19.94 13.69 -17.19
CA ARG A 283 -20.86 13.16 -16.18
C ARG A 283 -20.11 12.62 -14.96
N LEU A 284 -20.85 12.34 -13.90
CA LEU A 284 -20.39 11.51 -12.80
C LEU A 284 -20.75 10.03 -13.06
N VAL A 285 -19.81 9.14 -12.75
CA VAL A 285 -19.98 7.67 -12.91
C VAL A 285 -19.74 7.01 -11.55
N PRO A 286 -20.60 6.09 -11.09
CA PRO A 286 -20.34 5.36 -9.85
C PRO A 286 -18.99 4.63 -9.90
N ALA A 287 -18.22 4.70 -8.81
CA ALA A 287 -16.93 4.01 -8.73
C ALA A 287 -17.05 2.49 -8.95
N ARG A 288 -18.20 1.91 -8.56
CA ARG A 288 -18.50 0.49 -8.79
C ARG A 288 -18.63 0.15 -10.27
N ASP A 289 -19.19 1.06 -11.09
CA ASP A 289 -19.32 0.85 -12.54
C ASP A 289 -17.95 0.97 -13.20
N VAL A 290 -17.13 1.96 -12.79
CA VAL A 290 -15.74 2.11 -13.25
C VAL A 290 -14.92 0.87 -12.89
N LEU A 291 -15.09 0.34 -11.68
CA LEU A 291 -14.42 -0.90 -11.25
C LEU A 291 -14.87 -2.10 -12.09
N ALA A 292 -16.16 -2.25 -12.34
CA ALA A 292 -16.69 -3.39 -13.13
C ALA A 292 -16.11 -3.40 -14.55
N GLU A 293 -16.07 -2.26 -15.24
CA GLU A 293 -15.43 -2.11 -16.55
C GLU A 293 -13.94 -2.43 -16.49
N LEU A 294 -13.25 -1.95 -15.44
CA LEU A 294 -11.83 -2.21 -15.25
C LEU A 294 -11.53 -3.70 -14.98
N MET A 295 -12.35 -4.36 -14.17
CA MET A 295 -12.23 -5.80 -13.88
C MET A 295 -12.39 -6.64 -15.13
N GLU A 296 -13.39 -6.32 -15.99
CA GLU A 296 -13.58 -6.99 -17.26
C GLU A 296 -12.36 -6.84 -18.18
N ALA A 297 -11.82 -5.61 -18.30
CA ALA A 297 -10.61 -5.34 -19.07
C ALA A 297 -9.36 -6.03 -18.49
N CYS A 298 -9.26 -6.15 -17.16
CA CYS A 298 -8.12 -6.76 -16.48
C CYS A 298 -8.14 -8.31 -16.52
N ALA A 299 -9.29 -8.96 -16.69
CA ALA A 299 -9.41 -10.42 -16.60
C ALA A 299 -8.41 -11.19 -17.50
N PRO A 300 -8.26 -10.89 -18.82
CA PRO A 300 -7.29 -11.59 -19.66
C PRO A 300 -5.83 -11.31 -19.24
N HIS A 301 -5.55 -10.17 -18.63
CA HIS A 301 -4.22 -9.82 -18.12
C HIS A 301 -3.91 -10.59 -16.84
N ALA A 302 -4.89 -10.75 -15.94
CA ALA A 302 -4.74 -11.55 -14.73
C ALA A 302 -4.52 -13.03 -15.03
N GLU A 303 -5.23 -13.58 -16.02
CA GLU A 303 -4.98 -14.95 -16.52
C GLU A 303 -3.55 -15.10 -17.04
N ALA A 304 -3.09 -14.15 -17.86
CA ALA A 304 -1.74 -14.18 -18.41
C ALA A 304 -0.63 -14.01 -17.36
N LEU A 305 -0.94 -13.36 -16.22
CA LEU A 305 -0.06 -13.15 -15.08
C LEU A 305 -0.19 -14.27 -14.03
N GLY A 306 -1.18 -15.18 -14.15
CA GLY A 306 -1.44 -16.25 -13.20
C GLY A 306 -2.01 -15.77 -11.87
N CYS A 307 -2.69 -14.62 -11.83
CA CYS A 307 -3.26 -14.03 -10.61
C CYS A 307 -4.80 -13.85 -10.67
N ALA A 308 -5.48 -14.65 -11.48
CA ALA A 308 -6.94 -14.53 -11.64
C ALA A 308 -7.71 -14.84 -10.33
N ALA A 309 -7.20 -15.75 -9.50
CA ALA A 309 -7.79 -16.07 -8.21
C ALA A 309 -7.68 -14.89 -7.23
N GLU A 310 -6.52 -14.25 -7.16
CA GLU A 310 -6.31 -13.07 -6.34
C GLU A 310 -7.10 -11.85 -6.87
N LEU A 311 -7.23 -11.72 -8.20
CA LEU A 311 -8.06 -10.67 -8.79
C LEU A 311 -9.54 -10.82 -8.40
N ALA A 312 -10.05 -12.05 -8.30
CA ALA A 312 -11.44 -12.30 -7.89
C ALA A 312 -11.74 -11.81 -6.45
N LEU A 313 -10.73 -11.66 -5.59
CA LEU A 313 -10.91 -11.10 -4.24
C LEU A 313 -11.29 -9.62 -4.26
N VAL A 314 -11.06 -8.91 -5.37
CA VAL A 314 -11.45 -7.49 -5.52
C VAL A 314 -12.95 -7.30 -5.33
N ASP A 315 -13.78 -8.26 -5.74
CA ASP A 315 -15.23 -8.19 -5.55
C ASP A 315 -15.64 -8.20 -4.07
N GLU A 316 -14.93 -8.97 -3.23
CA GLU A 316 -15.18 -8.99 -1.78
C GLU A 316 -14.72 -7.68 -1.16
N LEU A 317 -13.52 -7.22 -1.51
CA LEU A 317 -12.97 -5.96 -1.02
C LEU A 317 -13.85 -4.77 -1.43
N ALA A 318 -14.41 -4.75 -2.64
CA ALA A 318 -15.34 -3.73 -3.10
C ALA A 318 -16.69 -3.74 -2.36
N ARG A 319 -17.12 -4.91 -1.86
CA ARG A 319 -18.35 -5.03 -1.03
C ARG A 319 -18.13 -4.58 0.40
N SER A 320 -16.94 -4.80 0.96
CA SER A 320 -16.62 -4.52 2.36
C SER A 320 -15.13 -4.16 2.51
N SER A 321 -14.82 -2.88 2.34
CA SER A 321 -13.46 -2.35 2.54
C SER A 321 -13.01 -2.46 4.01
N GLY A 322 -11.72 -2.26 4.26
CA GLY A 322 -11.21 -2.17 5.63
C GLY A 322 -11.92 -1.08 6.45
N ALA A 323 -12.28 0.05 5.83
CA ALA A 323 -13.04 1.11 6.48
C ALA A 323 -14.44 0.66 6.89
N ASP A 324 -15.16 -0.09 6.04
CA ASP A 324 -16.49 -0.61 6.34
C ASP A 324 -16.44 -1.58 7.53
N ARG A 325 -15.44 -2.46 7.56
CA ARG A 325 -15.21 -3.39 8.67
C ARG A 325 -14.89 -2.65 9.98
N GLN A 326 -14.04 -1.63 9.95
CA GLN A 326 -13.76 -0.79 11.12
C GLN A 326 -15.00 -0.07 11.64
N LEU A 327 -15.80 0.55 10.74
CA LEU A 327 -17.05 1.22 11.10
C LEU A 327 -18.05 0.23 11.71
N SER A 328 -18.15 -0.99 11.20
CA SER A 328 -19.00 -2.04 11.75
C SER A 328 -18.58 -2.43 13.18
N LEU A 329 -17.29 -2.68 13.39
CA LEU A 329 -16.74 -3.02 14.71
C LEU A 329 -16.93 -1.89 15.74
N ALA A 330 -16.83 -0.64 15.30
CA ALA A 330 -16.97 0.51 16.18
C ALA A 330 -18.40 0.78 16.63
N ARG A 331 -19.43 0.23 15.97
CA ARG A 331 -20.83 0.41 16.40
C ARG A 331 -21.10 -0.10 17.81
N GLU A 332 -20.40 -1.13 18.25
CA GLU A 332 -20.61 -1.76 19.55
C GLU A 332 -19.67 -1.23 20.66
N GLY A 333 -18.47 -0.78 20.31
CA GLY A 333 -17.45 -0.39 21.30
C GLY A 333 -16.60 0.81 20.90
N GLY A 334 -17.03 1.60 19.95
CA GLY A 334 -16.31 2.78 19.47
C GLY A 334 -15.02 2.44 18.70
N PRO A 335 -14.19 3.45 18.35
CA PRO A 335 -12.96 3.24 17.58
C PRO A 335 -11.95 2.30 18.24
N SER A 336 -11.92 2.18 19.56
CA SER A 336 -11.05 1.23 20.28
C SER A 336 -11.40 -0.23 19.96
N ALA A 337 -12.69 -0.56 19.83
CA ALA A 337 -13.12 -1.91 19.41
C ALA A 337 -12.65 -2.23 17.97
N ALA A 338 -12.62 -1.22 17.09
CA ALA A 338 -12.04 -1.38 15.76
C ALA A 338 -10.54 -1.71 15.86
N MET A 339 -9.75 -1.02 16.70
CA MET A 339 -8.32 -1.33 16.89
C MET A 339 -8.09 -2.77 17.40
N ALA A 340 -8.90 -3.22 18.35
CA ALA A 340 -8.90 -4.63 18.77
C ALA A 340 -9.19 -5.60 17.60
N GLY A 341 -10.11 -5.23 16.72
CA GLY A 341 -10.45 -5.99 15.51
C GLY A 341 -9.29 -6.10 14.53
N LEU A 342 -8.55 -4.98 14.29
CA LEU A 342 -7.37 -4.96 13.44
C LEU A 342 -6.30 -5.95 13.92
N ALA A 343 -6.04 -5.99 15.24
CA ALA A 343 -5.05 -6.89 15.81
C ALA A 343 -5.46 -8.38 15.64
N ARG A 344 -6.75 -8.69 15.77
CA ARG A 344 -7.27 -10.06 15.56
C ARG A 344 -7.18 -10.49 14.10
N ALA A 345 -7.49 -9.58 13.16
CA ALA A 345 -7.51 -9.86 11.73
C ALA A 345 -6.12 -9.81 11.07
N PHE A 346 -5.10 -9.29 11.75
CA PHE A 346 -3.75 -9.13 11.19
C PHE A 346 -3.12 -10.45 10.69
N LEU A 347 -3.45 -11.58 11.32
CA LEU A 347 -3.01 -12.93 10.96
C LEU A 347 -4.13 -13.79 10.34
N ALA A 348 -5.24 -13.16 9.92
CA ALA A 348 -6.29 -13.90 9.23
C ALA A 348 -5.69 -14.59 7.97
N PRO A 349 -5.87 -15.92 7.83
CA PRO A 349 -5.38 -16.62 6.66
C PRO A 349 -6.14 -16.15 5.42
N PRO A 350 -5.49 -16.07 4.26
CA PRO A 350 -6.18 -15.85 3.00
C PRO A 350 -7.15 -17.01 2.71
N PRO A 351 -8.16 -16.84 1.84
CA PRO A 351 -9.02 -17.92 1.41
C PRO A 351 -8.22 -19.14 0.93
N SER A 352 -8.73 -20.35 1.19
CA SER A 352 -8.04 -21.61 0.89
C SER A 352 -7.69 -21.79 -0.60
N GLU A 353 -8.36 -21.07 -1.48
CA GLU A 353 -8.11 -21.05 -2.93
C GLU A 353 -6.78 -20.38 -3.29
N LEU A 354 -6.26 -19.52 -2.40
CA LEU A 354 -4.93 -18.90 -2.51
C LEU A 354 -3.85 -19.68 -1.74
N ALA A 355 -4.23 -20.72 -0.99
CA ALA A 355 -3.25 -21.55 -0.30
C ALA A 355 -2.41 -22.31 -1.36
N PRO A 356 -1.07 -22.35 -1.20
CA PRO A 356 -0.21 -23.01 -2.16
C PRO A 356 -0.66 -24.47 -2.37
N ALA A 357 -0.64 -24.92 -3.62
CA ALA A 357 -0.75 -26.33 -3.90
C ALA A 357 0.36 -27.04 -3.10
N PRO A 358 0.05 -28.15 -2.39
CA PRO A 358 1.05 -28.84 -1.56
C PRO A 358 2.28 -29.11 -2.43
N SER A 359 3.44 -28.63 -2.00
CA SER A 359 4.71 -28.76 -2.67
C SER A 359 4.87 -30.23 -3.09
N LYS A 360 5.02 -30.52 -4.39
CA LYS A 360 5.37 -31.86 -4.84
C LYS A 360 6.63 -32.28 -4.09
N PRO A 361 6.66 -33.48 -3.50
CA PRO A 361 7.85 -33.96 -2.80
C PRO A 361 9.02 -33.87 -3.78
N GLU A 362 10.10 -33.20 -3.37
CA GLU A 362 11.32 -33.09 -4.13
C GLU A 362 11.72 -34.50 -4.63
N ALA A 363 11.72 -34.68 -5.95
CA ALA A 363 12.17 -35.92 -6.55
C ALA A 363 13.60 -36.16 -6.08
N SER A 364 13.81 -37.19 -5.29
CA SER A 364 15.11 -37.58 -4.73
C SER A 364 16.15 -37.59 -5.87
N ARG A 365 17.14 -36.69 -5.76
CA ARG A 365 18.30 -36.69 -6.65
C ARG A 365 18.91 -38.09 -6.70
N PRO A 366 19.13 -38.69 -7.85
CA PRO A 366 19.80 -39.96 -7.94
C PRO A 366 21.22 -39.81 -7.35
N ALA A 367 21.55 -40.74 -6.43
CA ALA A 367 22.84 -40.80 -5.77
C ALA A 367 23.98 -40.76 -6.82
N SER A 368 24.90 -39.82 -6.67
CA SER A 368 26.13 -39.74 -7.49
C SER A 368 26.93 -41.01 -7.38
N ARG A 369 27.22 -41.68 -8.53
CA ARG A 369 28.13 -42.80 -8.61
C ARG A 369 29.53 -42.39 -8.10
N PRO A 370 30.22 -43.26 -7.32
CA PRO A 370 31.59 -42.99 -6.95
C PRO A 370 32.52 -43.08 -8.16
N PRO A 371 33.61 -42.30 -8.22
CA PRO A 371 34.57 -42.37 -9.31
C PRO A 371 35.27 -43.75 -9.36
N ALA A 372 35.38 -44.31 -10.56
CA ALA A 372 36.16 -45.52 -10.80
C ALA A 372 37.65 -45.23 -10.62
N ALA A 373 38.31 -46.06 -9.84
CA ALA A 373 39.75 -46.07 -9.67
C ALA A 373 40.44 -46.54 -10.95
N ALA A 374 41.37 -45.74 -11.45
CA ALA A 374 42.58 -46.13 -12.21
C ALA A 374 43.61 -45.01 -12.12
#